data_e9d051cc2135b98101cb4d95b5466298
#
_entry.id   e9d051cc2135b98101cb4d95b5466298
#
_cell.length_a   1.000
_cell.length_b   1.000
_cell.length_c   1.000
_cell.angle_alpha   90.00
_cell.angle_beta   90.00
_cell.angle_gamma   90.00
#
_symmetry.space_group_name_H-M   'P 1'
#
loop_
_entity.id
_entity.type
_entity.pdbx_description
1 polymer ?
#
loop_
_entity_poly.entity_id
_entity_poly.type
_entity_poly.pdbx_seq_one_letter_code
_entity_poly.pdbx_strand_id
1 'polypeptide(L)'
;PLYSSAASDVYKRQLVDKATIERNIESVETKGSAITVTPAIETVMVTDNGSINRILNRSQCLMAKAPQSFKLDDILSVHDRAKAEGIHNFIDSASMMMHYGYTLYPVLGETENIKITTPSDYYMFTGIIKNRELGGLQDE
;
A
#
# COMPACT_ATOMS: atom_id res chain seq x y z
N PRO A 1 16.44 -13.42 -17.62
CA PRO A 1 16.79 -12.59 -16.47
C PRO A 1 15.65 -12.61 -15.46
N LEU A 2 15.94 -13.16 -14.30
CA LEU A 2 15.01 -13.18 -13.16
C LEU A 2 14.94 -11.78 -12.54
N TYR A 3 14.27 -10.86 -13.20
CA TYR A 3 13.88 -9.61 -12.55
C TYR A 3 12.66 -9.88 -11.70
N SER A 4 12.90 -10.04 -10.41
CA SER A 4 11.85 -10.06 -9.41
C SER A 4 11.14 -8.69 -9.41
N SER A 5 9.82 -8.68 -9.52
CA SER A 5 9.02 -7.46 -9.33
C SER A 5 9.25 -6.84 -7.94
N ALA A 6 9.68 -7.65 -6.97
CA ALA A 6 10.10 -7.20 -5.65
C ALA A 6 11.31 -6.24 -5.69
N ALA A 7 12.31 -6.48 -6.55
CA ALA A 7 13.45 -5.58 -6.68
C ALA A 7 13.05 -4.18 -7.21
N SER A 8 12.04 -4.12 -8.09
CA SER A 8 11.49 -2.85 -8.58
C SER A 8 10.76 -2.08 -7.47
N ASP A 9 10.09 -2.76 -6.55
CA ASP A 9 9.38 -2.12 -5.45
C ASP A 9 10.33 -1.60 -4.36
N VAL A 10 11.39 -2.32 -4.04
CA VAL A 10 12.44 -1.86 -3.11
C VAL A 10 13.05 -0.54 -3.60
N TYR A 11 13.40 -0.45 -4.89
CA TYR A 11 13.95 0.77 -5.46
C TYR A 11 12.99 1.97 -5.40
N LYS A 12 11.69 1.73 -5.58
CA LYS A 12 10.67 2.79 -5.60
C LYS A 12 10.11 3.15 -4.22
N ARG A 13 10.41 2.37 -3.17
CA ARG A 13 9.83 2.53 -1.83
C ARG A 13 10.88 2.59 -0.72
N GLN A 14 11.87 3.45 -0.93
CA GLN A 14 13.02 3.62 -0.03
C GLN A 14 12.64 4.20 1.34
N LEU A 15 11.43 4.74 1.50
CA LEU A 15 10.97 5.36 2.75
C LEU A 15 10.15 4.40 3.64
N VAL A 16 10.05 3.11 3.28
CA VAL A 16 9.47 2.10 4.18
C VAL A 16 10.41 1.90 5.36
N ASP A 17 9.92 2.12 6.56
CA ASP A 17 10.68 1.95 7.79
C ASP A 17 10.58 0.53 8.39
N LYS A 18 11.52 0.20 9.27
CA LYS A 18 11.57 -1.08 9.96
C LYS A 18 10.31 -1.32 10.80
N ALA A 19 9.82 -0.31 11.50
CA ALA A 19 8.66 -0.43 12.37
C ALA A 19 7.39 -0.77 11.57
N THR A 20 7.21 -0.22 10.37
CA THR A 20 6.12 -0.59 9.47
C THR A 20 6.21 -2.05 9.05
N ILE A 21 7.41 -2.56 8.74
CA ILE A 21 7.61 -3.97 8.39
C ILE A 21 7.26 -4.88 9.58
N GLU A 22 7.73 -4.56 10.77
CA GLU A 22 7.47 -5.33 12.00
C GLU A 22 5.97 -5.39 12.31
N ARG A 23 5.24 -4.27 12.25
CA ARG A 23 3.79 -4.24 12.42
C ARG A 23 3.04 -5.07 11.37
N ASN A 24 3.54 -5.09 10.13
CA ASN A 24 2.97 -5.94 9.08
C ASN A 24 3.16 -7.43 9.39
N ILE A 25 4.35 -7.84 9.82
CA ILE A 25 4.64 -9.24 10.20
C ILE A 25 3.72 -9.66 11.34
N GLU A 26 3.65 -8.90 12.42
CA GLU A 26 2.77 -9.18 13.56
C GLU A 26 1.29 -9.32 13.14
N SER A 27 0.80 -8.44 12.27
CA SER A 27 -0.57 -8.52 11.78
C SER A 27 -0.80 -9.78 10.92
N VAL A 28 0.16 -10.18 10.08
CA VAL A 28 0.06 -11.42 9.31
C VAL A 28 0.07 -12.65 10.22
N GLU A 29 0.94 -12.67 11.23
CA GLU A 29 1.03 -13.79 12.18
C GLU A 29 -0.26 -13.96 12.97
N THR A 30 -0.85 -12.85 13.44
CA THR A 30 -2.02 -12.87 14.32
C THR A 30 -3.36 -12.88 13.61
N LYS A 31 -3.45 -12.23 12.43
CA LYS A 31 -4.70 -11.98 11.70
C LYS A 31 -4.73 -12.55 10.28
N GLY A 32 -3.59 -12.97 9.74
CA GLY A 32 -3.47 -13.57 8.41
C GLY A 32 -3.16 -12.61 7.28
N SER A 33 -3.34 -11.30 7.46
CA SER A 33 -3.02 -10.28 6.46
C SER A 33 -2.61 -8.95 7.08
N ALA A 34 -1.92 -8.13 6.30
CA ALA A 34 -1.60 -6.76 6.67
C ALA A 34 -1.55 -5.87 5.42
N ILE A 35 -2.36 -4.84 5.39
CA ILE A 35 -2.34 -3.82 4.34
C ILE A 35 -1.87 -2.52 4.96
N THR A 36 -0.68 -2.09 4.61
CA THR A 36 -0.20 -0.78 5.06
C THR A 36 -1.09 0.31 4.48
N VAL A 37 -1.56 1.22 5.34
CA VAL A 37 -2.50 2.28 4.97
C VAL A 37 -2.14 3.59 5.64
N THR A 38 -2.63 4.68 5.04
CA THR A 38 -2.70 6.00 5.71
C THR A 38 -4.13 6.54 5.60
N PRO A 39 -4.60 7.37 6.55
CA PRO A 39 -5.87 8.07 6.38
C PRO A 39 -5.89 8.91 5.11
N ALA A 40 -7.05 9.00 4.47
CA ALA A 40 -7.23 9.93 3.35
C ALA A 40 -7.22 11.38 3.87
N ILE A 41 -6.36 12.22 3.31
CA ILE A 41 -6.25 13.64 3.67
C ILE A 41 -7.13 14.52 2.78
N GLU A 42 -7.39 14.10 1.55
CA GLU A 42 -8.25 14.80 0.59
C GLU A 42 -9.67 14.24 0.58
N THR A 43 -10.62 15.03 0.06
CA THR A 43 -12.00 14.56 -0.16
C THR A 43 -12.02 13.50 -1.25
N VAL A 44 -12.54 12.33 -0.96
CA VAL A 44 -12.66 11.21 -1.90
C VAL A 44 -14.02 11.24 -2.57
N MET A 45 -14.04 11.31 -3.89
CA MET A 45 -15.24 11.36 -4.71
C MET A 45 -15.30 10.13 -5.63
N VAL A 46 -16.50 9.58 -5.79
CA VAL A 46 -16.75 8.51 -6.77
C VAL A 46 -17.45 9.12 -7.97
N THR A 47 -16.94 8.83 -9.16
CA THR A 47 -17.52 9.32 -10.42
C THR A 47 -18.23 8.17 -11.16
N ASP A 48 -19.28 8.53 -11.89
CA ASP A 48 -19.96 7.65 -12.85
C ASP A 48 -20.35 8.47 -14.08
N ASN A 49 -20.05 7.97 -15.29
CA ASN A 49 -20.37 8.59 -16.57
C ASN A 49 -19.97 10.09 -16.66
N GLY A 50 -18.79 10.45 -16.09
CA GLY A 50 -18.26 11.82 -16.15
C GLY A 50 -18.84 12.80 -15.13
N SER A 51 -19.76 12.36 -14.27
CA SER A 51 -20.31 13.16 -13.18
C SER A 51 -19.91 12.61 -11.80
N ILE A 52 -19.88 13.48 -10.78
CA ILE A 52 -19.67 13.06 -9.40
C ILE A 52 -20.95 12.39 -8.91
N ASN A 53 -20.84 11.11 -8.60
CA ASN A 53 -21.96 10.30 -8.09
C ASN A 53 -22.07 10.37 -6.57
N ARG A 54 -20.93 10.28 -5.86
CA ARG A 54 -20.92 10.21 -4.41
C ARG A 54 -19.65 10.83 -3.82
N ILE A 55 -19.78 11.47 -2.66
CA ILE A 55 -18.67 11.91 -1.81
C ILE A 55 -18.59 10.93 -0.63
N LEU A 56 -17.41 10.35 -0.40
CA LEU A 56 -17.19 9.40 0.68
C LEU A 56 -16.92 10.13 2.00
N ASN A 57 -17.33 9.51 3.11
CA ASN A 57 -16.92 9.97 4.42
C ASN A 57 -15.41 9.72 4.59
N ARG A 58 -14.62 10.79 4.57
CA ARG A 58 -13.16 10.72 4.66
C ARG A 58 -12.65 9.94 5.87
N SER A 59 -13.33 10.02 7.02
CA SER A 59 -12.91 9.30 8.23
C SER A 59 -12.98 7.78 8.09
N GLN A 60 -13.66 7.27 7.06
CA GLN A 60 -13.76 5.84 6.73
C GLN A 60 -12.90 5.46 5.52
N CYS A 61 -12.13 6.40 4.97
CA CYS A 61 -11.29 6.17 3.80
C CYS A 61 -9.83 6.03 4.20
N LEU A 62 -9.23 4.94 3.75
CA LEU A 62 -7.82 4.66 3.90
C LEU A 62 -7.16 4.56 2.53
N MET A 63 -5.96 5.12 2.42
CA MET A 63 -5.14 5.04 1.21
C MET A 63 -4.17 3.87 1.34
N ALA A 64 -4.30 2.88 0.47
CA ALA A 64 -3.40 1.73 0.47
C ALA A 64 -1.97 2.13 0.11
N LYS A 65 -1.05 1.63 0.88
CA LYS A 65 0.40 1.80 0.73
C LYS A 65 1.07 0.42 0.56
N ALA A 66 2.38 0.37 0.60
CA ALA A 66 3.16 -0.85 0.73
C ALA A 66 3.90 -0.85 2.08
N PRO A 67 4.22 -2.04 2.60
CA PRO A 67 3.93 -3.37 2.04
C PRO A 67 2.45 -3.78 2.14
N GLN A 68 2.05 -4.75 1.29
CA GLN A 68 0.85 -5.55 1.45
C GLN A 68 1.33 -6.98 1.74
N SER A 69 1.02 -7.50 2.91
CA SER A 69 1.65 -8.71 3.44
C SER A 69 0.61 -9.78 3.73
N PHE A 70 0.93 -11.03 3.39
CA PHE A 70 0.04 -12.18 3.49
C PHE A 70 0.85 -13.42 3.87
N LYS A 71 0.17 -14.46 4.37
CA LYS A 71 0.78 -15.79 4.47
C LYS A 71 1.07 -16.30 3.06
N LEU A 72 2.25 -16.91 2.88
CA LEU A 72 2.73 -17.34 1.56
C LEU A 72 1.76 -18.33 0.90
N ASP A 73 1.27 -19.32 1.65
CA ASP A 73 0.36 -20.35 1.13
C ASP A 73 -0.97 -19.73 0.67
N ASP A 74 -1.50 -18.75 1.41
CA ASP A 74 -2.74 -18.06 1.07
C ASP A 74 -2.60 -17.28 -0.24
N ILE A 75 -1.56 -16.44 -0.36
CA ILE A 75 -1.37 -15.62 -1.55
C ILE A 75 -1.07 -16.47 -2.80
N LEU A 76 -0.31 -17.56 -2.66
CA LEU A 76 -0.03 -18.49 -3.76
C LEU A 76 -1.31 -19.20 -4.21
N SER A 77 -2.12 -19.72 -3.27
CA SER A 77 -3.39 -20.37 -3.58
C SER A 77 -4.33 -19.43 -4.36
N VAL A 78 -4.40 -18.16 -3.95
CA VAL A 78 -5.23 -17.16 -4.62
C VAL A 78 -4.71 -16.85 -6.03
N HIS A 79 -3.39 -16.74 -6.20
CA HIS A 79 -2.79 -16.57 -7.54
C HIS A 79 -3.08 -17.73 -8.48
N ASP A 80 -3.00 -18.98 -8.00
CA ASP A 80 -3.28 -20.17 -8.81
C ASP A 80 -4.76 -20.22 -9.21
N ARG A 81 -5.67 -19.85 -8.31
CA ARG A 81 -7.09 -19.73 -8.61
C ARG A 81 -7.36 -18.66 -9.67
N ALA A 82 -6.83 -17.45 -9.49
CA ALA A 82 -6.98 -16.36 -10.44
C ALA A 82 -6.48 -16.76 -11.83
N LYS A 83 -5.32 -17.43 -11.89
CA LYS A 83 -4.76 -17.94 -13.13
C LYS A 83 -5.66 -19.01 -13.79
N ALA A 84 -6.20 -19.93 -13.02
CA ALA A 84 -7.10 -20.97 -13.52
C ALA A 84 -8.42 -20.41 -14.05
N GLU A 85 -8.92 -19.32 -13.44
CA GLU A 85 -10.12 -18.60 -13.85
C GLU A 85 -9.88 -17.58 -14.97
N GLY A 86 -8.60 -17.37 -15.38
CA GLY A 86 -8.22 -16.42 -16.44
C GLY A 86 -8.36 -14.95 -16.01
N ILE A 87 -8.39 -14.66 -14.70
CA ILE A 87 -8.51 -13.31 -14.18
C ILE A 87 -7.11 -12.71 -13.96
N HIS A 88 -6.76 -11.69 -14.74
CA HIS A 88 -5.40 -11.11 -14.76
C HIS A 88 -5.36 -9.61 -14.45
N ASN A 89 -6.48 -8.97 -14.14
CA ASN A 89 -6.63 -7.51 -14.08
C ASN A 89 -6.88 -6.97 -12.67
N PHE A 90 -6.38 -7.65 -11.64
CA PHE A 90 -6.42 -7.09 -10.29
C PHE A 90 -5.49 -5.88 -10.18
N ILE A 91 -5.95 -4.85 -9.47
CA ILE A 91 -5.19 -3.60 -9.25
C ILE A 91 -3.94 -3.87 -8.41
N ASP A 92 -4.09 -4.71 -7.38
CA ASP A 92 -3.04 -5.09 -6.44
C ASP A 92 -3.37 -6.42 -5.75
N SER A 93 -2.45 -6.87 -4.88
CA SER A 93 -2.66 -8.10 -4.11
C SER A 93 -3.83 -8.01 -3.13
N ALA A 94 -4.07 -6.84 -2.54
CA ALA A 94 -5.20 -6.65 -1.62
C ALA A 94 -6.55 -6.87 -2.32
N SER A 95 -6.73 -6.27 -3.50
CA SER A 95 -7.96 -6.44 -4.29
C SER A 95 -8.18 -7.88 -4.71
N MET A 96 -7.10 -8.60 -5.07
CA MET A 96 -7.17 -10.01 -5.41
C MET A 96 -7.57 -10.87 -4.20
N MET A 97 -6.90 -10.70 -3.06
CA MET A 97 -7.21 -11.46 -1.84
C MET A 97 -8.65 -11.22 -1.36
N MET A 98 -9.12 -9.96 -1.42
CA MET A 98 -10.51 -9.63 -1.08
C MET A 98 -11.51 -10.27 -2.03
N HIS A 99 -11.23 -10.32 -3.34
CA HIS A 99 -12.08 -10.99 -4.33
C HIS A 99 -12.28 -12.46 -4.00
N TYR A 100 -11.25 -13.13 -3.47
CA TYR A 100 -11.31 -14.54 -3.06
C TYR A 100 -11.76 -14.76 -1.62
N GLY A 101 -12.31 -13.73 -0.96
CA GLY A 101 -12.98 -13.84 0.33
C GLY A 101 -12.07 -13.71 1.55
N TYR A 102 -10.83 -13.30 1.39
CA TYR A 102 -9.94 -13.05 2.52
C TYR A 102 -10.26 -11.72 3.21
N THR A 103 -10.25 -11.73 4.53
CA THR A 103 -10.36 -10.51 5.32
C THR A 103 -9.02 -9.78 5.33
N LEU A 104 -9.06 -8.46 5.08
CA LEU A 104 -7.89 -7.60 5.06
C LEU A 104 -7.84 -6.73 6.32
N TYR A 105 -6.68 -6.67 6.94
CA TYR A 105 -6.48 -5.87 8.17
C TYR A 105 -5.55 -4.69 7.89
N PRO A 106 -6.00 -3.46 8.21
CA PRO A 106 -5.18 -2.27 8.02
C PRO A 106 -4.06 -2.20 9.08
N VAL A 107 -2.88 -1.80 8.62
CA VAL A 107 -1.73 -1.44 9.46
C VAL A 107 -1.36 0.00 9.14
N LEU A 108 -1.42 0.88 10.13
CA LEU A 108 -1.05 2.28 9.92
C LEU A 108 0.43 2.39 9.59
N GLY A 109 0.74 3.06 8.50
CA GLY A 109 2.08 3.39 8.05
C GLY A 109 2.29 4.91 8.00
N GLU A 110 3.52 5.30 7.73
CA GLU A 110 3.90 6.71 7.64
C GLU A 110 3.39 7.34 6.34
N THR A 111 2.96 8.61 6.42
CA THR A 111 2.52 9.39 5.25
C THR A 111 3.64 9.54 4.24
N GLU A 112 4.88 9.64 4.72
CA GLU A 112 6.10 9.74 3.93
C GLU A 112 6.42 8.47 3.11
N ASN A 113 5.78 7.34 3.39
CA ASN A 113 5.93 6.12 2.60
C ASN A 113 5.30 6.30 1.20
N ILE A 114 5.95 7.09 0.38
CA ILE A 114 5.55 7.37 -1.00
C ILE A 114 6.16 6.36 -1.97
N LYS A 115 5.50 6.18 -3.12
CA LYS A 115 6.05 5.41 -4.24
C LYS A 115 6.66 6.40 -5.24
N ILE A 116 7.96 6.29 -5.47
CA ILE A 116 8.70 7.15 -6.40
C ILE A 116 8.44 6.67 -7.82
N THR A 117 7.55 7.35 -8.55
CA THR A 117 7.13 6.99 -9.91
C THR A 117 7.17 8.15 -10.90
N THR A 118 7.10 9.36 -10.39
CA THR A 118 7.10 10.59 -11.17
C THR A 118 8.24 11.52 -10.73
N PRO A 119 8.63 12.52 -11.56
CA PRO A 119 9.57 13.56 -11.13
C PRO A 119 9.15 14.27 -9.84
N SER A 120 7.86 14.53 -9.68
CA SER A 120 7.32 15.17 -8.47
C SER A 120 7.56 14.31 -7.22
N ASP A 121 7.37 12.99 -7.33
CA ASP A 121 7.66 12.08 -6.21
C ASP A 121 9.15 12.10 -5.82
N TYR A 122 10.04 12.26 -6.80
CA TYR A 122 11.46 12.39 -6.55
C TYR A 122 11.81 13.68 -5.79
N TYR A 123 11.18 14.81 -6.11
CA TYR A 123 11.36 16.05 -5.36
C TYR A 123 10.82 15.93 -3.93
N MET A 124 9.67 15.30 -3.74
CA MET A 124 9.14 15.01 -2.41
C MET A 124 10.11 14.12 -1.62
N PHE A 125 10.59 13.04 -2.23
CA PHE A 125 11.58 12.14 -1.63
C PHE A 125 12.83 12.88 -1.18
N THR A 126 13.44 13.70 -2.04
CA THR A 126 14.65 14.45 -1.69
C THR A 126 14.41 15.47 -0.58
N GLY A 127 13.21 16.07 -0.53
CA GLY A 127 12.81 16.96 0.58
C GLY A 127 12.71 16.21 1.91
N ILE A 128 12.10 15.03 1.92
CA ILE A 128 11.97 14.18 3.10
C ILE A 128 13.35 13.76 3.62
N ILE A 129 14.24 13.30 2.73
CA ILE A 129 15.60 12.88 3.12
C ILE A 129 16.38 14.05 3.73
N LYS A 130 16.35 15.22 3.07
CA LYS A 130 17.03 16.41 3.61
C LYS A 130 16.49 16.82 4.98
N ASN A 131 15.18 16.75 5.19
CA ASN A 131 14.58 17.06 6.49
C ASN A 131 15.06 16.08 7.58
N ARG A 132 15.13 14.78 7.26
CA ARG A 132 15.66 13.76 8.19
C ARG A 132 17.13 13.96 8.52
N GLU A 133 17.98 14.32 7.53
CA GLU A 133 19.39 14.62 7.72
C GLU A 133 19.64 15.87 8.58
N LEU A 134 18.75 16.86 8.50
CA LEU A 134 18.81 18.09 9.31
C LEU A 134 18.21 17.92 10.71
N GLY A 135 17.86 16.70 11.13
CA GLY A 135 17.34 16.39 12.46
C GLY A 135 15.85 16.63 12.64
N GLY A 136 15.12 16.79 11.54
CA GLY A 136 13.69 17.16 11.56
C GLY A 136 13.50 18.59 12.11
N LEU A 137 12.55 19.32 11.57
CA LEU A 137 12.01 20.48 12.29
C LEU A 137 11.31 19.89 13.52
N GLN A 138 11.83 20.19 14.72
CA GLN A 138 11.14 19.83 15.96
C GLN A 138 9.76 20.48 15.88
N ASP A 139 8.70 19.67 15.88
CA ASP A 139 7.35 20.13 16.03
C ASP A 139 7.28 20.81 17.40
N GLU A 140 7.22 22.16 17.41
CA GLU A 140 6.83 22.95 18.56
C GLU A 140 5.30 22.95 18.72
#